data_ad5ef5afe93dff3ee2cbe6e1091af46e
#
_entry.id   ad5ef5afe93dff3ee2cbe6e1091af46e
#
_cell.length_a   1.000
_cell.length_b   1.000
_cell.length_c   1.000
_cell.angle_alpha   90.00
_cell.angle_beta   90.00
_cell.angle_gamma   90.00
#
_symmetry.space_group_name_H-M   'P 1'
#
loop_
_entity.id
_entity.type
_entity.pdbx_description
1 polymer ?
#
loop_
_entity_poly.entity_id
_entity_poly.type
_entity_poly.pdbx_seq_one_letter_code
_entity_poly.pdbx_strand_id
1 'polypeptide(L)'
;MTVASTGLPRCPRTPASYALMGTRDDSDEAYVVGLCNQVLGETALTQRKFDWLLGDPGAGGRRAKLPVDAYWPGHRLVVEYRELQHDRSVPHFDKPDRLTVSGVHRGVQRALYDARRDTEIPAHGLRLIVIRPADLDADRRGRLRRSRETDLAALKRILARPSDEDRVLDVFRTWLLGEGWTPVDPTDRWTDLEAVRGDERLICEAKGRTSEKGIDADIAYGQLLRRMTSREVRIRYALVVPSSSMKAVERVPAHVRALLRIDLYEVTDDGVVVRGQRL
;
A
#
# COMPACT_ATOMS: atom_id res chain seq x y z
N MET A 1 16.49 -30.97 -81.23
CA MET A 1 16.09 -29.57 -80.81
C MET A 1 15.08 -29.76 -79.70
N THR A 2 15.57 -29.57 -78.47
CA THR A 2 14.78 -29.82 -77.29
C THR A 2 14.46 -28.42 -76.69
N VAL A 3 13.17 -28.10 -76.59
CA VAL A 3 12.71 -26.81 -76.03
C VAL A 3 12.56 -26.98 -74.53
N ALA A 4 13.34 -26.16 -73.78
CA ALA A 4 13.26 -26.08 -72.32
C ALA A 4 12.07 -25.24 -71.89
N SER A 5 11.18 -25.79 -71.02
CA SER A 5 10.09 -25.09 -70.36
C SER A 5 10.63 -24.40 -69.13
N THR A 6 10.58 -23.05 -69.12
CA THR A 6 10.89 -22.20 -67.96
C THR A 6 9.70 -22.13 -67.02
N GLY A 7 9.85 -22.73 -65.86
CA GLY A 7 8.88 -22.62 -64.76
C GLY A 7 9.00 -21.28 -64.05
N LEU A 8 7.88 -20.58 -63.89
CA LEU A 8 7.75 -19.35 -63.12
C LEU A 8 7.94 -19.63 -61.61
N PRO A 9 8.61 -18.77 -60.86
CA PRO A 9 8.79 -18.95 -59.43
C PRO A 9 7.47 -18.69 -58.67
N ARG A 10 7.12 -19.64 -57.79
CA ARG A 10 5.98 -19.50 -56.86
C ARG A 10 6.25 -18.41 -55.85
N CYS A 11 5.32 -17.46 -55.74
CA CYS A 11 5.26 -16.44 -54.69
C CYS A 11 5.23 -17.12 -53.29
N PRO A 12 6.02 -16.64 -52.35
CA PRO A 12 5.93 -17.17 -50.97
C PRO A 12 4.61 -16.76 -50.35
N ARG A 13 3.90 -17.76 -49.81
CA ARG A 13 2.71 -17.53 -48.99
C ARG A 13 3.10 -16.70 -47.76
N THR A 14 2.46 -15.55 -47.60
CA THR A 14 2.47 -14.75 -46.39
C THR A 14 2.00 -15.59 -45.21
N PRO A 15 2.71 -15.70 -44.10
CA PRO A 15 2.20 -16.41 -42.94
C PRO A 15 1.00 -15.62 -42.37
N ALA A 16 -0.08 -16.39 -42.13
CA ALA A 16 -1.28 -15.90 -41.48
C ALA A 16 -0.96 -15.09 -40.22
N SER A 17 -1.69 -14.00 -40.08
CA SER A 17 -1.73 -13.14 -38.92
C SER A 17 -1.65 -13.91 -37.61
N TYR A 18 -0.52 -13.83 -36.92
CA TYR A 18 -0.45 -14.10 -35.51
C TYR A 18 -1.34 -13.04 -34.84
N ALA A 19 -2.42 -13.49 -34.22
CA ALA A 19 -3.20 -12.69 -33.29
C ALA A 19 -2.21 -12.14 -32.26
N LEU A 20 -2.09 -10.81 -32.21
CA LEU A 20 -1.34 -10.09 -31.18
C LEU A 20 -1.90 -10.50 -29.80
N MET A 21 -1.24 -11.41 -29.14
CA MET A 21 -1.28 -11.47 -27.68
C MET A 21 -0.75 -10.12 -27.21
N GLY A 22 -1.62 -9.32 -26.57
CA GLY A 22 -1.25 -8.02 -26.04
C GLY A 22 0.04 -8.13 -25.25
N THR A 23 1.05 -7.39 -25.63
CA THR A 23 2.30 -7.31 -24.88
C THR A 23 1.99 -6.75 -23.49
N ARG A 24 2.78 -7.09 -22.48
CA ARG A 24 2.64 -6.58 -21.10
C ARG A 24 2.57 -5.05 -21.05
N ASP A 25 3.16 -4.40 -22.04
CA ASP A 25 3.20 -2.94 -22.22
C ASP A 25 1.86 -2.32 -22.66
N ASP A 26 0.89 -3.14 -23.11
CA ASP A 26 -0.46 -2.68 -23.51
C ASP A 26 -1.55 -3.01 -22.48
N SER A 27 -1.18 -3.40 -21.27
CA SER A 27 -2.12 -3.66 -20.18
C SER A 27 -2.65 -2.35 -19.57
N ASP A 28 -3.81 -2.42 -18.88
CA ASP A 28 -4.34 -1.28 -18.12
C ASP A 28 -3.39 -0.90 -16.96
N GLU A 29 -2.74 -1.88 -16.33
CA GLU A 29 -1.67 -1.67 -15.35
C GLU A 29 -0.54 -0.80 -15.93
N ALA A 30 0.02 -1.18 -17.09
CA ALA A 30 1.10 -0.44 -17.73
C ALA A 30 0.68 0.99 -18.12
N TYR A 31 -0.55 1.16 -18.61
CA TYR A 31 -1.13 2.46 -18.91
C TYR A 31 -1.21 3.35 -17.66
N VAL A 32 -1.75 2.84 -16.55
CA VAL A 32 -1.88 3.58 -15.29
C VAL A 32 -0.51 3.92 -14.72
N VAL A 33 0.43 2.97 -14.68
CA VAL A 33 1.80 3.21 -14.23
C VAL A 33 2.50 4.28 -15.07
N GLY A 34 2.30 4.25 -16.41
CA GLY A 34 2.84 5.27 -17.31
C GLY A 34 2.32 6.69 -17.01
N LEU A 35 1.04 6.82 -16.67
CA LEU A 35 0.48 8.09 -16.22
C LEU A 35 1.00 8.54 -14.86
N CYS A 36 1.15 7.58 -13.91
CA CYS A 36 1.75 7.88 -12.61
C CYS A 36 3.20 8.38 -12.75
N ASN A 37 4.01 7.77 -13.62
CA ASN A 37 5.35 8.25 -13.93
C ASN A 37 5.36 9.72 -14.39
N GLN A 38 4.41 10.08 -15.24
CA GLN A 38 4.26 11.46 -15.69
C GLN A 38 3.88 12.43 -14.57
N VAL A 39 2.98 12.01 -13.67
CA VAL A 39 2.54 12.85 -12.53
C VAL A 39 3.67 13.06 -11.53
N LEU A 40 4.42 12.00 -11.23
CA LEU A 40 5.46 11.99 -10.22
C LEU A 40 6.82 12.50 -10.73
N GLY A 41 7.01 12.57 -12.05
CA GLY A 41 8.30 12.98 -12.66
C GLY A 41 9.41 11.95 -12.46
N GLU A 42 9.10 10.72 -12.09
CA GLU A 42 10.02 9.62 -11.83
C GLU A 42 9.49 8.35 -12.51
N THR A 43 10.39 7.49 -13.00
CA THR A 43 10.02 6.20 -13.58
C THR A 43 9.96 5.12 -12.51
N ALA A 44 8.83 4.40 -12.43
CA ALA A 44 8.64 3.33 -11.47
C ALA A 44 9.57 2.14 -11.70
N LEU A 45 9.94 1.48 -10.61
CA LEU A 45 10.45 0.12 -10.62
C LEU A 45 9.24 -0.83 -10.61
N THR A 46 8.87 -1.35 -11.79
CA THR A 46 7.75 -2.28 -11.94
C THR A 46 8.10 -3.68 -11.44
N GLN A 47 7.09 -4.41 -10.94
CA GLN A 47 7.24 -5.77 -10.42
C GLN A 47 8.36 -5.91 -9.37
N ARG A 48 8.58 -4.83 -8.62
CA ARG A 48 9.58 -4.82 -7.54
C ARG A 48 9.21 -5.85 -6.47
N LYS A 49 10.20 -6.60 -5.99
CA LYS A 49 10.08 -7.56 -4.90
C LYS A 49 10.87 -7.07 -3.70
N PHE A 50 10.23 -7.02 -2.54
CA PHE A 50 10.87 -6.71 -1.27
C PHE A 50 11.17 -8.00 -0.50
N ASP A 51 12.23 -8.01 0.30
CA ASP A 51 12.65 -9.21 1.04
C ASP A 51 11.68 -9.59 2.15
N TRP A 52 10.95 -8.62 2.66
CA TRP A 52 9.97 -8.76 3.73
C TRP A 52 8.56 -9.09 3.22
N LEU A 53 8.22 -8.81 1.95
CA LEU A 53 6.88 -9.05 1.40
C LEU A 53 6.81 -10.47 0.83
N LEU A 54 6.41 -11.40 1.68
CA LEU A 54 6.45 -12.84 1.38
C LEU A 54 5.05 -13.42 1.23
N GLY A 55 4.88 -14.30 0.24
CA GLY A 55 3.72 -15.17 0.10
C GLY A 55 3.70 -16.28 1.15
N ASP A 56 2.73 -17.19 1.04
CA ASP A 56 2.63 -18.35 1.92
C ASP A 56 3.70 -19.39 1.61
N PRO A 57 4.07 -20.23 2.59
CA PRO A 57 5.07 -21.27 2.36
C PRO A 57 4.54 -22.33 1.40
N GLY A 58 5.34 -22.71 0.42
CA GLY A 58 5.07 -23.89 -0.43
C GLY A 58 5.33 -25.19 0.30
N ALA A 59 5.12 -26.33 -0.37
CA ALA A 59 5.29 -27.67 0.19
C ALA A 59 6.67 -27.93 0.81
N GLY A 60 7.71 -27.21 0.37
CA GLY A 60 9.08 -27.26 0.93
C GLY A 60 9.36 -26.18 1.98
N GLY A 61 8.38 -25.48 2.52
CA GLY A 61 8.55 -24.41 3.50
C GLY A 61 9.07 -23.09 2.94
N ARG A 62 9.49 -23.04 1.68
CA ARG A 62 10.01 -21.84 1.03
C ARG A 62 8.89 -20.86 0.70
N ARG A 63 9.08 -19.58 1.06
CA ARG A 63 8.15 -18.49 0.74
C ARG A 63 8.66 -17.69 -0.45
N ALA A 64 7.78 -17.45 -1.43
CA ALA A 64 8.09 -16.60 -2.57
C ALA A 64 7.90 -15.13 -2.19
N LYS A 65 8.77 -14.25 -2.71
CA LYS A 65 8.58 -12.79 -2.57
C LYS A 65 7.43 -12.36 -3.49
N LEU A 66 6.48 -11.61 -2.95
CA LEU A 66 5.36 -11.05 -3.72
C LEU A 66 5.85 -9.79 -4.45
N PRO A 67 5.61 -9.67 -5.76
CA PRO A 67 5.88 -8.43 -6.47
C PRO A 67 4.84 -7.37 -6.11
N VAL A 68 5.21 -6.10 -6.25
CA VAL A 68 4.30 -4.96 -6.31
C VAL A 68 4.25 -4.46 -7.75
N ASP A 69 3.11 -3.86 -8.17
CA ASP A 69 2.96 -3.43 -9.56
C ASP A 69 3.94 -2.32 -9.90
N ALA A 70 4.04 -1.28 -9.07
CA ALA A 70 4.96 -0.18 -9.29
C ALA A 70 5.46 0.42 -7.97
N TYR A 71 6.74 0.80 -7.94
CA TYR A 71 7.40 1.43 -6.80
C TYR A 71 8.25 2.63 -7.23
N TRP A 72 8.04 3.79 -6.61
CA TRP A 72 8.82 5.02 -6.80
C TRP A 72 9.67 5.28 -5.56
N PRO A 73 10.98 4.99 -5.61
CA PRO A 73 11.89 5.18 -4.48
C PRO A 73 11.92 6.62 -3.95
N GLY A 74 11.99 7.62 -4.84
CA GLY A 74 12.04 9.04 -4.47
C GLY A 74 10.80 9.52 -3.73
N HIS A 75 9.66 8.89 -3.96
CA HIS A 75 8.39 9.21 -3.30
C HIS A 75 8.04 8.24 -2.17
N ARG A 76 8.85 7.21 -1.91
CA ARG A 76 8.55 6.10 -1.00
C ARG A 76 7.14 5.52 -1.22
N LEU A 77 6.72 5.47 -2.48
CA LEU A 77 5.36 5.18 -2.90
C LEU A 77 5.29 3.85 -3.66
N VAL A 78 4.37 3.00 -3.25
CA VAL A 78 3.92 1.82 -4.00
C VAL A 78 2.52 2.11 -4.55
N VAL A 79 2.29 1.78 -5.81
CA VAL A 79 0.95 1.78 -6.42
C VAL A 79 0.62 0.36 -6.85
N GLU A 80 -0.57 -0.10 -6.49
CA GLU A 80 -1.19 -1.35 -6.94
C GLU A 80 -2.40 -1.02 -7.82
N TYR A 81 -2.49 -1.60 -9.01
CA TYR A 81 -3.67 -1.48 -9.88
C TYR A 81 -4.54 -2.73 -9.73
N ARG A 82 -5.72 -2.58 -9.10
CA ARG A 82 -6.62 -3.70 -8.83
C ARG A 82 -7.84 -3.65 -9.73
N GLU A 83 -7.90 -4.57 -10.69
CA GLU A 83 -9.05 -4.72 -11.56
C GLU A 83 -10.27 -5.26 -10.81
N LEU A 84 -11.49 -5.08 -11.36
CA LEU A 84 -12.75 -5.57 -10.76
C LEU A 84 -12.78 -7.09 -10.53
N GLN A 85 -12.01 -7.86 -11.29
CA GLN A 85 -11.87 -9.30 -11.07
C GLN A 85 -11.16 -9.65 -9.75
N HIS A 86 -10.52 -8.69 -9.07
CA HIS A 86 -10.00 -8.86 -7.72
C HIS A 86 -11.12 -8.92 -6.68
N ASP A 87 -12.24 -8.27 -6.93
CA ASP A 87 -13.38 -8.18 -6.00
C ASP A 87 -14.46 -9.24 -6.27
N ARG A 88 -14.37 -10.00 -7.38
CA ARG A 88 -15.35 -11.03 -7.77
C ARG A 88 -14.66 -12.29 -8.25
N SER A 89 -15.15 -13.45 -7.77
CA SER A 89 -14.77 -14.77 -8.32
C SER A 89 -15.14 -14.84 -9.80
N VAL A 90 -14.17 -15.14 -10.66
CA VAL A 90 -14.39 -15.34 -12.10
C VAL A 90 -14.27 -16.82 -12.40
N PRO A 91 -15.40 -17.51 -12.70
CA PRO A 91 -15.44 -18.99 -12.86
C PRO A 91 -14.44 -19.55 -13.87
N HIS A 92 -14.02 -18.75 -14.85
CA HIS A 92 -13.08 -19.19 -15.88
C HIS A 92 -11.61 -19.27 -15.37
N PHE A 93 -11.24 -18.46 -14.38
CA PHE A 93 -9.89 -18.41 -13.81
C PHE A 93 -9.78 -19.15 -12.48
N ASP A 94 -10.87 -19.27 -11.74
CA ASP A 94 -10.95 -19.97 -10.47
C ASP A 94 -11.39 -21.41 -10.72
N LYS A 95 -10.44 -22.27 -11.15
CA LYS A 95 -10.72 -23.70 -11.32
C LYS A 95 -11.06 -24.31 -9.96
N PRO A 96 -12.30 -24.84 -9.76
CA PRO A 96 -12.75 -25.31 -8.44
C PRO A 96 -11.93 -26.47 -7.88
N ASP A 97 -11.22 -27.19 -8.75
CA ASP A 97 -10.51 -28.42 -8.38
C ASP A 97 -9.02 -28.22 -8.07
N ARG A 98 -8.53 -26.98 -8.04
CA ARG A 98 -7.10 -26.72 -7.84
C ARG A 98 -6.84 -25.72 -6.73
N LEU A 99 -6.34 -26.23 -5.60
CA LEU A 99 -5.87 -25.40 -4.50
C LEU A 99 -4.48 -24.81 -4.82
N THR A 100 -4.25 -23.61 -4.33
CA THR A 100 -2.96 -22.91 -4.40
C THR A 100 -2.03 -23.39 -3.29
N VAL A 101 -0.81 -22.84 -3.24
CA VAL A 101 0.15 -23.10 -2.16
C VAL A 101 -0.37 -22.72 -0.78
N SER A 102 -1.34 -21.81 -0.71
CA SER A 102 -2.02 -21.39 0.53
C SER A 102 -3.13 -22.36 0.96
N GLY A 103 -3.34 -23.46 0.25
CA GLY A 103 -4.43 -24.42 0.54
C GLY A 103 -5.83 -23.89 0.23
N VAL A 104 -5.96 -22.79 -0.49
CA VAL A 104 -7.23 -22.12 -0.84
C VAL A 104 -7.33 -21.90 -2.35
N HIS A 105 -8.52 -21.59 -2.84
CA HIS A 105 -8.73 -21.23 -4.24
C HIS A 105 -8.00 -19.93 -4.61
N ARG A 106 -7.68 -19.80 -5.90
CA ARG A 106 -6.85 -18.69 -6.42
C ARG A 106 -7.41 -17.29 -6.09
N GLY A 107 -8.72 -17.11 -6.13
CA GLY A 107 -9.37 -15.84 -5.77
C GLY A 107 -9.16 -15.50 -4.29
N VAL A 108 -9.32 -16.49 -3.40
CA VAL A 108 -9.07 -16.31 -1.96
C VAL A 108 -7.59 -16.02 -1.69
N GLN A 109 -6.67 -16.74 -2.36
CA GLN A 109 -5.24 -16.46 -2.21
C GLN A 109 -4.89 -15.04 -2.64
N ARG A 110 -5.50 -14.55 -3.74
CA ARG A 110 -5.29 -13.18 -4.20
C ARG A 110 -5.73 -12.18 -3.14
N ALA A 111 -6.94 -12.32 -2.59
CA ALA A 111 -7.45 -11.46 -1.53
C ALA A 111 -6.54 -11.47 -0.28
N LEU A 112 -6.02 -12.64 0.12
CA LEU A 112 -5.06 -12.76 1.22
C LEU A 112 -3.75 -12.03 0.93
N TYR A 113 -3.26 -12.10 -0.30
CA TYR A 113 -2.02 -11.41 -0.68
C TYR A 113 -2.20 -9.91 -0.85
N ASP A 114 -3.38 -9.46 -1.29
CA ASP A 114 -3.73 -8.05 -1.33
C ASP A 114 -3.84 -7.48 0.08
N ALA A 115 -4.54 -8.16 1.01
CA ALA A 115 -4.58 -7.78 2.42
C ALA A 115 -3.19 -7.74 3.06
N ARG A 116 -2.31 -8.68 2.69
CA ARG A 116 -0.91 -8.68 3.15
C ARG A 116 -0.14 -7.47 2.64
N ARG A 117 -0.31 -7.07 1.37
CA ARG A 117 0.27 -5.83 0.85
C ARG A 117 -0.25 -4.61 1.59
N ASP A 118 -1.56 -4.58 1.84
CA ASP A 118 -2.22 -3.46 2.52
C ASP A 118 -1.68 -3.26 3.95
N THR A 119 -1.22 -4.34 4.60
CA THR A 119 -0.63 -4.31 5.94
C THR A 119 0.88 -4.09 5.92
N GLU A 120 1.61 -4.90 5.14
CA GLU A 120 3.08 -4.94 5.21
C GLU A 120 3.73 -3.71 4.55
N ILE A 121 3.17 -3.19 3.46
CA ILE A 121 3.77 -2.05 2.77
C ILE A 121 3.81 -0.81 3.66
N PRO A 122 2.69 -0.38 4.29
CA PRO A 122 2.72 0.72 5.25
C PRO A 122 3.57 0.41 6.48
N ALA A 123 3.52 -0.83 7.01
CA ALA A 123 4.33 -1.24 8.17
C ALA A 123 5.85 -1.11 7.93
N HIS A 124 6.28 -1.11 6.67
CA HIS A 124 7.66 -0.86 6.28
C HIS A 124 7.92 0.59 5.85
N GLY A 125 7.03 1.52 6.24
CA GLY A 125 7.17 2.96 6.02
C GLY A 125 7.08 3.37 4.56
N LEU A 126 6.40 2.60 3.73
CA LEU A 126 6.10 2.96 2.34
C LEU A 126 4.63 3.35 2.23
N ARG A 127 4.35 4.43 1.52
CA ARG A 127 2.98 4.79 1.17
C ARG A 127 2.43 3.79 0.15
N LEU A 128 1.23 3.25 0.39
CA LEU A 128 0.51 2.42 -0.56
C LEU A 128 -0.70 3.16 -1.11
N ILE A 129 -0.82 3.19 -2.44
CA ILE A 129 -2.03 3.66 -3.12
C ILE A 129 -2.56 2.52 -3.98
N VAL A 130 -3.82 2.17 -3.75
CA VAL A 130 -4.55 1.23 -4.60
C VAL A 130 -5.39 2.02 -5.57
N ILE A 131 -5.18 1.81 -6.87
CA ILE A 131 -5.96 2.41 -7.95
C ILE A 131 -6.84 1.33 -8.56
N ARG A 132 -8.12 1.65 -8.72
CA ARG A 132 -9.13 0.78 -9.33
C ARG A 132 -9.67 1.41 -10.61
N PRO A 133 -10.24 0.62 -11.52
CA PRO A 133 -10.92 1.17 -12.69
C PRO A 133 -11.96 2.26 -12.36
N ALA A 134 -12.67 2.13 -11.23
CA ALA A 134 -13.66 3.10 -10.77
C ALA A 134 -13.06 4.48 -10.41
N ASP A 135 -11.78 4.57 -10.18
CA ASP A 135 -11.06 5.81 -9.87
C ASP A 135 -10.71 6.59 -11.15
N LEU A 136 -10.85 5.97 -12.32
CA LEU A 136 -10.47 6.46 -13.65
C LEU A 136 -11.68 6.45 -14.59
N ASP A 137 -11.48 6.87 -15.85
CA ASP A 137 -12.55 6.77 -16.87
C ASP A 137 -12.73 5.33 -17.34
N ALA A 138 -13.65 4.63 -16.68
CA ALA A 138 -13.99 3.25 -16.98
C ALA A 138 -15.47 3.09 -17.39
N ASP A 139 -15.76 2.04 -18.13
CA ASP A 139 -17.13 1.64 -18.41
C ASP A 139 -17.76 0.90 -17.20
N ARG A 140 -19.06 0.60 -17.30
CA ARG A 140 -19.79 -0.13 -16.25
C ARG A 140 -19.27 -1.55 -15.99
N ARG A 141 -18.43 -2.09 -16.89
CA ARG A 141 -17.77 -3.39 -16.75
C ARG A 141 -16.37 -3.28 -16.19
N GLY A 142 -15.92 -2.06 -15.87
CA GLY A 142 -14.59 -1.79 -15.32
C GLY A 142 -13.46 -1.83 -16.36
N ARG A 143 -13.76 -1.64 -17.66
CA ARG A 143 -12.74 -1.50 -18.70
C ARG A 143 -12.38 -0.04 -18.83
N LEU A 144 -11.10 0.29 -18.77
CA LEU A 144 -10.63 1.64 -18.97
C LEU A 144 -10.88 2.09 -20.43
N ARG A 145 -11.43 3.29 -20.60
CA ARG A 145 -11.52 3.96 -21.91
C ARG A 145 -10.20 4.58 -22.32
N ARG A 146 -9.25 4.64 -21.35
CA ARG A 146 -7.93 5.25 -21.52
C ARG A 146 -8.01 6.69 -22.00
N SER A 147 -8.92 7.45 -21.41
CA SER A 147 -9.09 8.89 -21.63
C SER A 147 -7.96 9.65 -20.94
N ARG A 148 -6.79 9.73 -21.60
CA ARG A 148 -5.52 10.18 -21.02
C ARG A 148 -5.63 11.46 -20.18
N GLU A 149 -6.34 12.48 -20.68
CA GLU A 149 -6.47 13.77 -20.00
C GLU A 149 -7.29 13.64 -18.70
N THR A 150 -8.42 12.94 -18.77
CA THR A 150 -9.30 12.67 -17.63
C THR A 150 -8.58 11.83 -16.58
N ASP A 151 -7.92 10.74 -17.01
CA ASP A 151 -7.21 9.83 -16.13
C ASP A 151 -6.01 10.51 -15.48
N LEU A 152 -5.27 11.34 -16.22
CA LEU A 152 -4.16 12.11 -15.68
C LEU A 152 -4.63 13.11 -14.60
N ALA A 153 -5.77 13.78 -14.83
CA ALA A 153 -6.36 14.69 -13.83
C ALA A 153 -6.82 13.93 -12.57
N ALA A 154 -7.39 12.73 -12.74
CA ALA A 154 -7.77 11.87 -11.62
C ALA A 154 -6.54 11.41 -10.83
N LEU A 155 -5.51 10.92 -11.51
CA LEU A 155 -4.27 10.47 -10.88
C LEU A 155 -3.53 11.60 -10.16
N LYS A 156 -3.47 12.81 -10.72
CA LYS A 156 -2.93 13.98 -10.01
C LYS A 156 -3.61 14.19 -8.66
N ARG A 157 -4.93 14.05 -8.59
CA ARG A 157 -5.68 14.21 -7.33
C ARG A 157 -5.42 13.06 -6.35
N ILE A 158 -5.36 11.82 -6.86
CA ILE A 158 -5.12 10.62 -6.04
C ILE A 158 -3.71 10.65 -5.45
N LEU A 159 -2.71 10.91 -6.27
CA LEU A 159 -1.31 10.92 -5.88
C LEU A 159 -0.95 12.12 -4.98
N ALA A 160 -1.60 13.26 -5.18
CA ALA A 160 -1.42 14.45 -4.34
C ALA A 160 -2.10 14.36 -2.97
N ARG A 161 -3.08 13.44 -2.79
CA ARG A 161 -3.68 13.25 -1.47
C ARG A 161 -2.64 12.65 -0.51
N PRO A 162 -2.38 13.29 0.62
CA PRO A 162 -1.66 12.63 1.69
C PRO A 162 -2.41 11.33 2.06
N SER A 163 -1.69 10.30 2.48
CA SER A 163 -2.33 9.14 3.08
C SER A 163 -3.15 9.60 4.30
N ASP A 164 -4.15 8.83 4.73
CA ASP A 164 -4.88 9.20 5.95
C ASP A 164 -3.94 9.21 7.18
N GLU A 165 -2.88 8.41 7.15
CA GLU A 165 -1.81 8.42 8.14
C GLU A 165 -0.97 9.70 8.06
N ASP A 166 -0.60 10.18 6.85
CA ASP A 166 0.07 11.48 6.69
C ASP A 166 -0.79 12.62 7.22
N ARG A 167 -2.12 12.58 6.95
CA ARG A 167 -3.06 13.55 7.50
C ARG A 167 -3.09 13.54 9.02
N VAL A 168 -3.15 12.36 9.61
CA VAL A 168 -3.13 12.17 11.07
C VAL A 168 -1.84 12.75 11.67
N LEU A 169 -0.70 12.44 11.03
CA LEU A 169 0.62 12.93 11.45
C LEU A 169 0.74 14.46 11.33
N ASP A 170 0.27 15.06 10.24
CA ASP A 170 0.36 16.51 10.01
C ASP A 170 -0.51 17.28 11.01
N VAL A 171 -1.72 16.80 11.28
CA VAL A 171 -2.60 17.38 12.31
C VAL A 171 -1.95 17.25 13.67
N PHE A 172 -1.42 16.08 14.01
CA PHE A 172 -0.79 15.84 15.30
C PHE A 172 0.49 16.65 15.48
N ARG A 173 1.30 16.79 14.44
CA ARG A 173 2.50 17.65 14.42
C ARG A 173 2.15 19.11 14.70
N THR A 174 1.11 19.62 14.06
CA THR A 174 0.62 20.99 14.27
C THR A 174 0.16 21.19 15.71
N TRP A 175 -0.58 20.23 16.25
CA TRP A 175 -1.03 20.27 17.65
C TRP A 175 0.15 20.24 18.63
N LEU A 176 1.15 19.38 18.40
CA LEU A 176 2.35 19.30 19.24
C LEU A 176 3.09 20.64 19.32
N LEU A 177 3.22 21.35 18.20
CA LEU A 177 3.80 22.70 18.17
C LEU A 177 3.01 23.67 19.07
N GLY A 178 1.67 23.60 19.05
CA GLY A 178 0.80 24.39 19.92
C GLY A 178 0.96 24.05 21.42
N GLU A 179 1.30 22.79 21.72
CA GLU A 179 1.55 22.28 23.08
C GLU A 179 3.00 22.51 23.56
N GLY A 180 3.81 23.23 22.78
CA GLY A 180 5.20 23.57 23.14
C GLY A 180 6.20 22.43 22.87
N TRP A 181 5.81 21.41 22.10
CA TRP A 181 6.72 20.38 21.60
C TRP A 181 7.41 20.85 20.33
N THR A 182 8.66 20.47 20.15
CA THR A 182 9.41 20.69 18.91
C THR A 182 9.60 19.35 18.20
N PRO A 183 8.97 19.12 17.04
CA PRO A 183 9.26 17.95 16.22
C PRO A 183 10.74 17.94 15.81
N VAL A 184 11.34 16.76 15.88
CA VAL A 184 12.75 16.52 15.50
C VAL A 184 12.83 15.36 14.52
N ASP A 185 13.98 15.22 13.84
CA ASP A 185 14.22 14.05 12.99
C ASP A 185 14.24 12.78 13.85
N PRO A 186 13.46 11.76 13.51
CA PRO A 186 13.41 10.54 14.28
C PRO A 186 14.78 9.86 14.36
N THR A 187 15.14 9.40 15.55
CA THR A 187 16.39 8.67 15.81
C THR A 187 16.41 7.32 15.06
N ASP A 188 15.25 6.74 14.86
CA ASP A 188 15.02 5.49 14.14
C ASP A 188 14.15 5.75 12.91
N ARG A 189 14.60 5.26 11.74
CA ARG A 189 13.88 5.36 10.45
C ARG A 189 12.47 4.74 10.46
N TRP A 190 12.14 3.98 11.48
CA TRP A 190 10.85 3.30 11.65
C TRP A 190 9.88 4.07 12.54
N THR A 191 10.32 5.18 13.13
CA THR A 191 9.50 6.06 13.96
C THR A 191 8.79 7.07 13.08
N ASP A 192 7.47 7.18 13.21
CA ASP A 192 6.67 8.07 12.36
C ASP A 192 6.86 9.54 12.72
N LEU A 193 6.94 9.83 14.02
CA LEU A 193 7.19 11.18 14.52
C LEU A 193 7.92 11.13 15.85
N GLU A 194 8.86 12.04 16.02
CA GLU A 194 9.54 12.28 17.29
C GLU A 194 9.50 13.74 17.65
N ALA A 195 9.31 14.08 18.93
CA ALA A 195 9.26 15.44 19.40
C ALA A 195 9.91 15.59 20.77
N VAL A 196 10.44 16.77 21.06
CA VAL A 196 11.08 17.11 22.34
C VAL A 196 10.43 18.34 22.96
N ARG A 197 10.39 18.39 24.31
CA ARG A 197 9.91 19.53 25.08
C ARG A 197 10.72 19.60 26.36
N GLY A 198 11.64 20.58 26.45
CA GLY A 198 12.63 20.62 27.52
C GLY A 198 13.47 19.33 27.52
N ASP A 199 13.39 18.56 28.59
CA ASP A 199 14.06 17.28 28.75
C ASP A 199 13.15 16.04 28.49
N GLU A 200 11.88 16.28 28.14
CA GLU A 200 10.95 15.24 27.73
C GLU A 200 11.11 14.90 26.26
N ARG A 201 10.97 13.63 25.92
CA ARG A 201 10.96 13.10 24.56
C ARG A 201 9.69 12.31 24.32
N LEU A 202 9.07 12.50 23.16
CA LEU A 202 7.87 11.80 22.73
C LEU A 202 8.19 11.03 21.44
N ILE A 203 7.97 9.72 21.47
CA ILE A 203 8.12 8.83 20.31
C ILE A 203 6.73 8.38 19.89
N CYS A 204 6.35 8.63 18.63
CA CYS A 204 5.00 8.45 18.15
C CYS A 204 4.94 7.37 17.05
N GLU A 205 3.88 6.59 17.11
CA GLU A 205 3.39 5.73 16.04
C GLU A 205 2.02 6.23 15.63
N ALA A 206 1.78 6.37 14.34
CA ALA A 206 0.50 6.79 13.81
C ALA A 206 -0.14 5.68 12.96
N LYS A 207 -1.46 5.69 12.89
CA LYS A 207 -2.22 4.87 11.93
C LYS A 207 -3.31 5.70 11.30
N GLY A 208 -3.48 5.48 10.00
CA GLY A 208 -4.58 6.03 9.23
C GLY A 208 -5.87 5.21 9.39
N ARG A 209 -6.88 5.54 8.58
CA ARG A 209 -8.11 4.75 8.49
C ARG A 209 -7.87 3.48 7.71
N THR A 210 -8.33 2.38 8.25
CA THR A 210 -8.28 1.07 7.60
C THR A 210 -9.56 0.29 7.84
N SER A 211 -9.77 -0.80 7.09
CA SER A 211 -10.83 -1.76 7.32
C SER A 211 -10.52 -2.70 8.49
N GLU A 212 -9.23 -2.96 8.77
CA GLU A 212 -8.74 -3.95 9.74
C GLU A 212 -8.27 -3.31 11.06
N LYS A 213 -9.08 -2.41 11.62
CA LYS A 213 -8.73 -1.57 12.79
C LYS A 213 -8.14 -2.32 13.98
N GLY A 214 -8.58 -3.57 14.18
CA GLY A 214 -8.08 -4.42 15.26
C GLY A 214 -6.64 -4.87 15.03
N ILE A 215 -6.34 -5.33 13.82
CA ILE A 215 -5.01 -5.80 13.41
C ILE A 215 -4.04 -4.62 13.40
N ASP A 216 -4.47 -3.47 12.89
CA ASP A 216 -3.64 -2.28 12.84
C ASP A 216 -3.29 -1.75 14.24
N ALA A 217 -4.23 -1.82 15.19
CA ALA A 217 -3.97 -1.50 16.59
C ALA A 217 -2.88 -2.43 17.18
N ASP A 218 -2.98 -3.73 16.95
CA ASP A 218 -2.02 -4.72 17.45
C ASP A 218 -0.63 -4.51 16.82
N ILE A 219 -0.59 -4.21 15.51
CA ILE A 219 0.64 -3.86 14.80
C ILE A 219 1.26 -2.58 15.38
N ALA A 220 0.46 -1.53 15.57
CA ALA A 220 0.94 -0.25 16.10
C ALA A 220 1.53 -0.38 17.51
N TYR A 221 0.85 -1.12 18.40
CA TYR A 221 1.42 -1.44 19.70
C TYR A 221 2.71 -2.23 19.58
N GLY A 222 2.75 -3.24 18.71
CA GLY A 222 3.96 -4.03 18.45
C GLY A 222 5.13 -3.19 17.91
N GLN A 223 4.84 -2.22 17.04
CA GLN A 223 5.83 -1.28 16.53
C GLN A 223 6.35 -0.37 17.65
N LEU A 224 5.45 0.20 18.44
CA LEU A 224 5.80 1.08 19.55
C LEU A 224 6.62 0.36 20.63
N LEU A 225 6.24 -0.87 21.00
CA LEU A 225 6.98 -1.69 21.95
C LEU A 225 8.42 -1.97 21.49
N ARG A 226 8.64 -2.19 20.21
CA ARG A 226 10.01 -2.40 19.65
C ARG A 226 10.89 -1.15 19.78
N ARG A 227 10.31 0.04 19.91
CA ARG A 227 11.04 1.31 20.12
C ARG A 227 11.33 1.62 21.58
N MET A 228 10.81 0.82 22.52
CA MET A 228 11.04 0.99 23.95
C MET A 228 12.39 0.41 24.38
N THR A 229 13.46 0.91 23.79
CA THR A 229 14.85 0.45 24.06
C THR A 229 15.49 1.13 25.24
N SER A 230 14.95 2.27 25.72
CA SER A 230 15.48 3.03 26.85
C SER A 230 14.55 2.91 28.07
N ARG A 231 15.19 2.92 29.27
CA ARG A 231 14.49 2.96 30.56
C ARG A 231 14.32 4.39 31.10
N GLU A 232 14.73 5.40 30.36
CA GLU A 232 14.62 6.78 30.80
C GLU A 232 13.18 7.19 31.06
N VAL A 233 12.91 7.72 32.23
CA VAL A 233 11.56 8.09 32.68
C VAL A 233 10.98 9.26 31.86
N ARG A 234 11.85 10.07 31.25
CA ARG A 234 11.48 11.24 30.46
C ARG A 234 11.03 10.92 29.04
N ILE A 235 11.21 9.66 28.59
CA ILE A 235 10.71 9.20 27.30
C ILE A 235 9.27 8.72 27.46
N ARG A 236 8.39 9.28 26.66
CA ARG A 236 6.99 8.90 26.54
C ARG A 236 6.72 8.36 25.14
N TYR A 237 5.68 7.61 25.01
CA TYR A 237 5.26 7.02 23.75
C TYR A 237 3.84 7.45 23.42
N ALA A 238 3.55 7.69 22.15
CA ALA A 238 2.24 8.09 21.70
C ALA A 238 1.75 7.16 20.59
N LEU A 239 0.50 6.74 20.70
CA LEU A 239 -0.22 6.10 19.61
C LEU A 239 -1.29 7.06 19.12
N VAL A 240 -1.18 7.47 17.85
CA VAL A 240 -2.00 8.51 17.22
C VAL A 240 -2.89 7.88 16.17
N VAL A 241 -4.20 8.00 16.33
CA VAL A 241 -5.15 7.31 15.47
C VAL A 241 -6.37 8.18 15.14
N PRO A 242 -7.07 7.95 14.00
CA PRO A 242 -8.33 8.61 13.75
C PRO A 242 -9.43 8.11 14.71
N SER A 243 -10.48 8.90 14.92
CA SER A 243 -11.63 8.59 15.79
C SER A 243 -12.19 7.19 15.54
N SER A 244 -12.23 6.79 14.28
CA SER A 244 -12.75 5.47 13.90
C SER A 244 -11.95 4.29 14.44
N SER A 245 -10.71 4.49 14.87
CA SER A 245 -9.80 3.45 15.36
C SER A 245 -9.62 3.46 16.89
N MET A 246 -10.14 4.48 17.59
CA MET A 246 -9.98 4.63 19.04
C MET A 246 -10.40 3.39 19.84
N LYS A 247 -11.59 2.85 19.56
CA LYS A 247 -12.08 1.62 20.25
C LYS A 247 -11.13 0.42 20.09
N ALA A 248 -10.40 0.35 18.98
CA ALA A 248 -9.45 -0.73 18.75
C ALA A 248 -8.20 -0.59 19.61
N VAL A 249 -7.63 0.61 19.70
CA VAL A 249 -6.43 0.88 20.52
C VAL A 249 -6.72 0.90 22.02
N GLU A 250 -7.94 1.22 22.42
CA GLU A 250 -8.39 1.19 23.83
C GLU A 250 -8.55 -0.23 24.38
N ARG A 251 -8.52 -1.28 23.56
CA ARG A 251 -8.53 -2.67 24.01
C ARG A 251 -7.34 -3.02 24.91
N VAL A 252 -6.20 -2.33 24.76
CA VAL A 252 -5.13 -2.41 25.75
C VAL A 252 -5.54 -1.58 26.98
N PRO A 253 -5.67 -2.21 28.17
CA PRO A 253 -6.16 -1.54 29.38
C PRO A 253 -5.33 -0.32 29.76
N ALA A 254 -5.99 0.71 30.30
CA ALA A 254 -5.34 1.98 30.63
C ALA A 254 -4.17 1.81 31.62
N HIS A 255 -4.30 0.93 32.63
CA HIS A 255 -3.21 0.65 33.56
C HIS A 255 -1.98 0.03 32.91
N VAL A 256 -2.16 -0.82 31.87
CA VAL A 256 -1.04 -1.36 31.09
C VAL A 256 -0.36 -0.27 30.26
N ARG A 257 -1.15 0.58 29.61
CA ARG A 257 -0.62 1.74 28.87
C ARG A 257 0.15 2.70 29.78
N ALA A 258 -0.36 2.93 30.99
CA ALA A 258 0.32 3.77 31.99
C ALA A 258 1.68 3.18 32.40
N LEU A 259 1.77 1.87 32.65
CA LEU A 259 3.03 1.18 32.95
C LEU A 259 4.04 1.32 31.81
N LEU A 260 3.58 1.29 30.56
CA LEU A 260 4.37 1.42 29.35
C LEU A 260 4.60 2.89 28.96
N ARG A 261 4.01 3.84 29.67
CA ARG A 261 4.04 5.29 29.35
C ARG A 261 3.51 5.61 27.96
N ILE A 262 2.49 4.88 27.52
CA ILE A 262 1.82 5.08 26.23
C ILE A 262 0.61 5.97 26.43
N ASP A 263 0.62 7.12 25.77
CA ASP A 263 -0.54 8.01 25.63
C ASP A 263 -1.26 7.71 24.33
N LEU A 264 -2.60 7.75 24.36
CA LEU A 264 -3.42 7.70 23.14
C LEU A 264 -3.80 9.12 22.72
N TYR A 265 -3.78 9.35 21.42
CA TYR A 265 -4.25 10.58 20.80
C TYR A 265 -5.21 10.24 19.67
N GLU A 266 -6.37 10.87 19.73
CA GLU A 266 -7.38 10.80 18.69
C GLU A 266 -7.24 12.02 17.78
N VAL A 267 -7.21 11.80 16.46
CA VAL A 267 -7.34 12.85 15.47
C VAL A 267 -8.71 12.73 14.82
N THR A 268 -9.56 13.73 15.08
CA THR A 268 -10.93 13.76 14.56
C THR A 268 -10.95 14.14 13.07
N ASP A 269 -12.11 13.97 12.42
CA ASP A 269 -12.26 14.27 10.98
C ASP A 269 -12.12 15.74 10.65
N ASP A 270 -12.48 16.60 11.58
CA ASP A 270 -12.33 18.07 11.52
C ASP A 270 -10.95 18.57 11.95
N GLY A 271 -10.01 17.65 12.24
CA GLY A 271 -8.63 17.99 12.53
C GLY A 271 -8.36 18.43 13.97
N VAL A 272 -9.23 18.07 14.90
CA VAL A 272 -8.99 18.30 16.34
C VAL A 272 -8.23 17.11 16.93
N VAL A 273 -7.24 17.39 17.79
CA VAL A 273 -6.55 16.37 18.55
C VAL A 273 -7.16 16.26 19.94
N VAL A 274 -7.65 15.08 20.28
CA VAL A 274 -8.16 14.77 21.62
C VAL A 274 -7.21 13.80 22.29
N ARG A 275 -6.74 14.15 23.48
CA ARG A 275 -5.91 13.23 24.28
C ARG A 275 -6.80 12.25 25.01
N GLY A 276 -6.56 10.96 24.85
CA GLY A 276 -7.23 9.90 25.62
C GLY A 276 -6.98 10.05 27.12
N GLN A 277 -7.88 9.52 27.96
CA GLN A 277 -7.80 9.64 29.43
C GLN A 277 -6.45 9.12 29.95
N ARG A 278 -5.75 10.01 30.69
CA ARG A 278 -4.72 9.60 31.65
C ARG A 278 -5.42 9.10 32.92
N LEU A 279 -5.07 7.93 33.38
CA LEU A 279 -5.34 7.51 34.75
C LEU A 279 -4.24 8.01 35.66
#